data_63d2a6dc36eec69bdbb65420683b90d5
#
_entry.id   63d2a6dc36eec69bdbb65420683b90d5
#
_cell.length_a   1.000
_cell.length_b   1.000
_cell.length_c   1.000
_cell.angle_alpha   90.00
_cell.angle_beta   90.00
_cell.angle_gamma   90.00
#
_symmetry.space_group_name_H-M   'P 1'
#
loop_
_entity.id
_entity.type
_entity.pdbx_description
1 polymer ?
#
loop_
_entity_poly.entity_id
_entity_poly.type
_entity_poly.pdbx_seq_one_letter_code
_entity_poly.pdbx_strand_id
1 'polypeptide(L)'
;MRILVTGATGFLGRTLLSLAGEAEWMGCGRRSAAEGIPYRQIDLADRKAVAALVTELAPDWVINAAAMTDVDGCEKNARAARQANVDIPENLAAACDATGAGLVHISTDYVFDGKRGPYGEGDATHPLSCYGQLKLESEGILKKMERVLVVRTLWLYGYVPQAGSNFLTWVLRGLFSGQPLRVFADQWGNPTYIRDLARALVALCGQEARGLLHIGGATFMTRWEMAREIACFFGIDGALIEPVPTRAAKLPAARPLRSGLRTDALEAALGRRPLSFAEGLQCLAANPLFRRDFPQFAR
;
A
#
# COMPACT_ATOMS: atom_id res chain seq x y z
N MET A 1 -8.10 -17.34 -12.66
CA MET A 1 -6.79 -16.67 -12.52
C MET A 1 -6.20 -17.03 -11.17
N ARG A 2 -4.99 -17.56 -11.15
CA ARG A 2 -4.24 -17.95 -9.94
C ARG A 2 -3.28 -16.83 -9.54
N ILE A 3 -3.39 -16.32 -8.31
CA ILE A 3 -2.58 -15.21 -7.83
C ILE A 3 -1.78 -15.59 -6.59
N LEU A 4 -0.46 -15.46 -6.65
CA LEU A 4 0.43 -15.56 -5.50
C LEU A 4 0.64 -14.17 -4.89
N VAL A 5 0.34 -14.02 -3.60
CA VAL A 5 0.53 -12.77 -2.85
C VAL A 5 1.70 -12.91 -1.90
N THR A 6 2.75 -12.10 -2.09
CA THR A 6 3.83 -11.99 -1.11
C THR A 6 3.48 -10.99 -0.02
N GLY A 7 4.12 -11.06 1.15
CA GLY A 7 3.70 -10.22 2.26
C GLY A 7 2.25 -10.45 2.69
N ALA A 8 1.76 -11.66 2.50
CA ALA A 8 0.37 -12.09 2.67
C ALA A 8 -0.20 -11.81 4.08
N THR A 9 0.63 -11.69 5.10
CA THR A 9 0.22 -11.33 6.48
C THR A 9 0.18 -9.83 6.75
N GLY A 10 0.60 -9.00 5.77
CA GLY A 10 0.56 -7.54 5.84
C GLY A 10 -0.83 -6.95 5.54
N PHE A 11 -0.95 -5.63 5.63
CA PHE A 11 -2.21 -4.91 5.45
C PHE A 11 -2.83 -5.14 4.06
N LEU A 12 -2.06 -4.90 2.99
CA LEU A 12 -2.53 -5.15 1.62
C LEU A 12 -2.67 -6.66 1.34
N GLY A 13 -1.70 -7.48 1.76
CA GLY A 13 -1.73 -8.92 1.53
C GLY A 13 -3.00 -9.58 2.10
N ARG A 14 -3.33 -9.29 3.37
CA ARG A 14 -4.59 -9.79 3.98
C ARG A 14 -5.84 -9.26 3.28
N THR A 15 -5.81 -8.02 2.80
CA THR A 15 -6.94 -7.44 2.06
C THR A 15 -7.17 -8.20 0.76
N LEU A 16 -6.11 -8.45 -0.03
CA LEU A 16 -6.17 -9.23 -1.27
C LEU A 16 -6.75 -10.61 -1.01
N LEU A 17 -6.20 -11.34 -0.06
CA LEU A 17 -6.64 -12.69 0.29
C LEU A 17 -8.08 -12.74 0.84
N SER A 18 -8.63 -11.61 1.32
CA SER A 18 -10.04 -11.49 1.74
C SER A 18 -11.03 -11.28 0.58
N LEU A 19 -10.55 -11.10 -0.66
CA LEU A 19 -11.38 -10.96 -1.86
C LEU A 19 -11.77 -12.35 -2.40
N ALA A 20 -12.56 -13.09 -1.62
CA ALA A 20 -12.99 -14.44 -1.98
C ALA A 20 -13.79 -14.45 -3.30
N GLY A 21 -13.53 -15.43 -4.16
CA GLY A 21 -14.26 -15.63 -5.43
C GLY A 21 -13.73 -14.81 -6.62
N GLU A 22 -12.85 -13.83 -6.40
CA GLU A 22 -12.29 -13.04 -7.49
C GLU A 22 -11.05 -13.69 -8.14
N ALA A 23 -10.36 -14.58 -7.43
CA ALA A 23 -9.21 -15.35 -7.92
C ALA A 23 -8.97 -16.61 -7.07
N GLU A 24 -8.14 -17.52 -7.57
CA GLU A 24 -7.54 -18.60 -6.78
C GLU A 24 -6.31 -18.02 -6.05
N TRP A 25 -6.46 -17.82 -4.74
CA TRP A 25 -5.48 -17.12 -3.92
C TRP A 25 -4.49 -18.05 -3.23
N MET A 26 -3.23 -17.68 -3.27
CA MET A 26 -2.16 -18.26 -2.46
C MET A 26 -1.35 -17.16 -1.82
N GLY A 27 -0.99 -17.35 -0.54
CA GLY A 27 -0.18 -16.40 0.20
C GLY A 27 1.22 -16.93 0.49
N CYS A 28 2.20 -16.04 0.59
CA CYS A 28 3.51 -16.40 1.12
C CYS A 28 4.17 -15.26 1.91
N GLY A 29 5.15 -15.63 2.74
CA GLY A 29 5.93 -14.69 3.55
C GLY A 29 6.64 -15.38 4.72
N ARG A 30 7.36 -14.59 5.53
CA ARG A 30 8.18 -15.11 6.65
C ARG A 30 7.39 -15.57 7.88
N ARG A 31 6.21 -14.97 8.12
CA ARG A 31 5.36 -15.29 9.28
C ARG A 31 4.36 -16.36 8.89
N SER A 32 4.01 -17.24 9.82
CA SER A 32 2.89 -18.16 9.60
C SER A 32 1.59 -17.38 9.37
N ALA A 33 0.76 -17.84 8.44
CA ALA A 33 -0.58 -17.28 8.25
C ALA A 33 -1.56 -17.81 9.29
N ALA A 34 -2.67 -17.08 9.47
CA ALA A 34 -3.86 -17.65 10.12
C ALA A 34 -4.50 -18.71 9.20
N GLU A 35 -5.25 -19.63 9.80
CA GLU A 35 -5.94 -20.74 9.10
C GLU A 35 -6.87 -20.27 7.99
N GLY A 36 -7.04 -21.09 6.96
CA GLY A 36 -8.10 -20.95 5.95
C GLY A 36 -7.68 -20.49 4.56
N ILE A 37 -6.42 -20.13 4.32
CA ILE A 37 -5.91 -19.77 2.99
C ILE A 37 -4.64 -20.58 2.69
N PRO A 38 -4.50 -21.15 1.47
CA PRO A 38 -3.26 -21.79 1.06
C PRO A 38 -2.07 -20.84 1.25
N TYR A 39 -1.10 -21.27 2.05
CA TYR A 39 0.02 -20.40 2.45
C TYR A 39 1.34 -21.16 2.48
N ARG A 40 2.40 -20.51 2.03
CA ARG A 40 3.79 -21.00 2.13
C ARG A 40 4.62 -20.08 3.00
N GLN A 41 5.18 -20.61 4.05
CA GLN A 41 6.18 -19.86 4.82
C GLN A 41 7.53 -19.94 4.10
N ILE A 42 8.08 -18.76 3.74
CA ILE A 42 9.30 -18.64 2.94
C ILE A 42 10.02 -17.34 3.26
N ASP A 43 11.35 -17.36 3.21
CA ASP A 43 12.16 -16.14 3.13
C ASP A 43 12.32 -15.75 1.64
N LEU A 44 11.72 -14.63 1.26
CA LEU A 44 11.79 -14.11 -0.10
C LEU A 44 13.19 -13.59 -0.49
N ALA A 45 14.11 -13.46 0.46
CA ALA A 45 15.51 -13.15 0.20
C ALA A 45 16.27 -14.37 -0.35
N ASP A 46 15.77 -15.60 -0.14
CA ASP A 46 16.32 -16.81 -0.73
C ASP A 46 15.82 -16.96 -2.18
N ARG A 47 16.67 -16.58 -3.12
CA ARG A 47 16.38 -16.64 -4.55
C ARG A 47 16.00 -18.04 -5.05
N LYS A 48 16.65 -19.09 -4.51
CA LYS A 48 16.37 -20.47 -4.93
C LYS A 48 15.00 -20.93 -4.42
N ALA A 49 14.69 -20.60 -3.18
CA ALA A 49 13.38 -20.90 -2.60
C ALA A 49 12.25 -20.16 -3.33
N VAL A 50 12.45 -18.89 -3.72
CA VAL A 50 11.49 -18.12 -4.52
C VAL A 50 11.29 -18.76 -5.89
N ALA A 51 12.35 -19.12 -6.61
CA ALA A 51 12.25 -19.77 -7.91
C ALA A 51 11.51 -21.11 -7.83
N ALA A 52 11.83 -21.94 -6.85
CA ALA A 52 11.13 -23.22 -6.62
C ALA A 52 9.65 -23.02 -6.34
N LEU A 53 9.30 -22.05 -5.47
CA LEU A 53 7.92 -21.75 -5.12
C LEU A 53 7.09 -21.30 -6.34
N VAL A 54 7.61 -20.34 -7.12
CA VAL A 54 6.88 -19.81 -8.28
C VAL A 54 6.73 -20.89 -9.35
N THR A 55 7.74 -21.74 -9.55
CA THR A 55 7.66 -22.89 -10.47
C THR A 55 6.64 -23.93 -10.01
N GLU A 56 6.64 -24.31 -8.72
CA GLU A 56 5.69 -25.28 -8.14
C GLU A 56 4.24 -24.80 -8.27
N LEU A 57 4.00 -23.53 -7.90
CA LEU A 57 2.65 -22.98 -7.85
C LEU A 57 2.12 -22.54 -9.22
N ALA A 58 3.00 -22.26 -10.17
CA ALA A 58 2.68 -21.79 -11.51
C ALA A 58 1.56 -20.72 -11.52
N PRO A 59 1.74 -19.57 -10.80
CA PRO A 59 0.71 -18.54 -10.75
C PRO A 59 0.61 -17.80 -12.09
N ASP A 60 -0.57 -17.30 -12.44
CA ASP A 60 -0.74 -16.37 -13.56
C ASP A 60 -0.09 -15.02 -13.23
N TRP A 61 -0.23 -14.59 -11.96
CA TRP A 61 0.30 -13.35 -11.44
C TRP A 61 0.90 -13.51 -10.05
N VAL A 62 1.98 -12.77 -9.80
CA VAL A 62 2.52 -12.55 -8.46
C VAL A 62 2.26 -11.10 -8.06
N ILE A 63 1.59 -10.85 -6.92
CA ILE A 63 1.42 -9.50 -6.37
C ILE A 63 2.42 -9.34 -5.23
N ASN A 64 3.44 -8.53 -5.45
CA ASN A 64 4.45 -8.24 -4.42
C ASN A 64 4.00 -7.13 -3.49
N ALA A 65 3.38 -7.51 -2.36
CA ALA A 65 3.05 -6.63 -1.25
C ALA A 65 4.07 -6.72 -0.08
N ALA A 66 5.16 -7.47 -0.25
CA ALA A 66 6.25 -7.53 0.72
C ALA A 66 7.17 -6.32 0.58
N ALA A 67 7.37 -5.57 1.65
CA ALA A 67 8.26 -4.41 1.69
C ALA A 67 8.62 -4.04 3.13
N MET A 68 9.71 -3.31 3.33
CA MET A 68 9.97 -2.54 4.54
C MET A 68 9.44 -1.13 4.32
N THR A 69 8.28 -0.82 4.91
CA THR A 69 7.56 0.45 4.72
C THR A 69 7.76 1.46 5.85
N ASP A 70 8.50 1.08 6.90
CA ASP A 70 8.97 2.00 7.94
C ASP A 70 10.06 2.89 7.36
N VAL A 71 9.67 4.10 6.96
CA VAL A 71 10.54 5.06 6.27
C VAL A 71 11.72 5.47 7.14
N ASP A 72 11.50 5.70 8.44
CA ASP A 72 12.55 6.03 9.41
C ASP A 72 13.43 4.82 9.74
N GLY A 73 12.86 3.63 9.75
CA GLY A 73 13.58 2.37 9.88
C GLY A 73 14.50 2.10 8.68
N CYS A 74 14.12 2.51 7.48
CA CYS A 74 14.97 2.38 6.28
C CYS A 74 16.24 3.24 6.40
N GLU A 75 16.17 4.45 6.97
CA GLU A 75 17.37 5.25 7.24
C GLU A 75 18.30 4.58 8.27
N LYS A 76 17.71 3.97 9.30
CA LYS A 76 18.46 3.34 10.39
C LYS A 76 19.10 2.00 9.99
N ASN A 77 18.49 1.27 9.05
CA ASN A 77 18.95 -0.06 8.62
C ASN A 77 18.84 -0.21 7.10
N ALA A 78 19.71 0.51 6.39
CA ALA A 78 19.75 0.53 4.93
C ALA A 78 19.96 -0.87 4.31
N ARG A 79 20.71 -1.78 4.98
CA ARG A 79 20.92 -3.15 4.51
C ARG A 79 19.62 -3.96 4.49
N ALA A 80 18.88 -3.96 5.59
CA ALA A 80 17.59 -4.65 5.66
C ALA A 80 16.55 -3.99 4.74
N ALA A 81 16.60 -2.65 4.63
CA ALA A 81 15.73 -1.90 3.73
C ALA A 81 15.99 -2.28 2.26
N ARG A 82 17.28 -2.37 1.85
CA ARG A 82 17.66 -2.82 0.50
C ARG A 82 17.19 -4.24 0.23
N GLN A 83 17.46 -5.17 1.14
CA GLN A 83 17.02 -6.56 1.00
C GLN A 83 15.50 -6.65 0.76
N ALA A 84 14.70 -5.91 1.58
CA ALA A 84 13.26 -5.96 1.48
C ALA A 84 12.69 -5.24 0.24
N ASN A 85 13.29 -4.12 -0.16
CA ASN A 85 12.72 -3.22 -1.18
C ASN A 85 13.39 -3.32 -2.56
N VAL A 86 14.54 -4.03 -2.67
CA VAL A 86 15.26 -4.22 -3.95
C VAL A 86 15.51 -5.69 -4.22
N ASP A 87 16.20 -6.41 -3.31
CA ASP A 87 16.64 -7.77 -3.59
C ASP A 87 15.46 -8.75 -3.69
N ILE A 88 14.44 -8.61 -2.84
CA ILE A 88 13.20 -9.40 -2.93
C ILE A 88 12.45 -9.16 -4.25
N PRO A 89 12.14 -7.92 -4.67
CA PRO A 89 11.58 -7.65 -6.00
C PRO A 89 12.39 -8.25 -7.15
N GLU A 90 13.72 -8.19 -7.10
CA GLU A 90 14.59 -8.78 -8.12
C GLU A 90 14.49 -10.31 -8.17
N ASN A 91 14.45 -10.98 -7.02
CA ASN A 91 14.26 -12.44 -6.94
C ASN A 91 12.90 -12.86 -7.53
N LEU A 92 11.83 -12.11 -7.21
CA LEU A 92 10.49 -12.34 -7.76
C LEU A 92 10.47 -12.12 -9.28
N ALA A 93 11.10 -11.05 -9.75
CA ALA A 93 11.21 -10.77 -11.18
C ALA A 93 11.86 -11.93 -11.94
N ALA A 94 13.02 -12.40 -11.46
CA ALA A 94 13.72 -13.52 -12.09
C ALA A 94 12.89 -14.81 -12.11
N ALA A 95 12.13 -15.09 -11.04
CA ALA A 95 11.27 -16.26 -10.97
C ALA A 95 10.05 -16.13 -11.92
N CYS A 96 9.44 -14.95 -11.99
CA CYS A 96 8.33 -14.67 -12.90
C CYS A 96 8.75 -14.75 -14.37
N ASP A 97 9.88 -14.15 -14.74
CA ASP A 97 10.40 -14.23 -16.11
C ASP A 97 10.67 -15.68 -16.54
N ALA A 98 11.21 -16.51 -15.63
CA ALA A 98 11.51 -17.91 -15.92
C ALA A 98 10.25 -18.77 -16.13
N THR A 99 9.11 -18.37 -15.56
CA THR A 99 7.84 -19.14 -15.61
C THR A 99 6.77 -18.50 -16.52
N GLY A 100 7.02 -17.29 -17.01
CA GLY A 100 6.05 -16.50 -17.76
C GLY A 100 4.94 -15.86 -16.90
N ALA A 101 5.05 -15.92 -15.57
CA ALA A 101 4.10 -15.26 -14.67
C ALA A 101 4.20 -13.73 -14.77
N GLY A 102 3.07 -13.02 -14.60
CA GLY A 102 3.09 -11.56 -14.46
C GLY A 102 3.50 -11.15 -13.05
N LEU A 103 4.13 -9.98 -12.91
CA LEU A 103 4.49 -9.41 -11.60
C LEU A 103 3.83 -8.05 -11.41
N VAL A 104 3.04 -7.90 -10.35
CA VAL A 104 2.61 -6.59 -9.84
C VAL A 104 3.52 -6.19 -8.71
N HIS A 105 4.16 -5.03 -8.81
CA HIS A 105 5.03 -4.48 -7.77
C HIS A 105 4.45 -3.22 -7.16
N ILE A 106 4.22 -3.23 -5.84
CA ILE A 106 3.71 -2.06 -5.14
C ILE A 106 4.86 -1.11 -4.84
N SER A 107 4.81 0.08 -5.43
CA SER A 107 5.71 1.20 -5.21
C SER A 107 5.00 2.33 -4.43
N THR A 108 5.55 3.54 -4.45
CA THR A 108 5.19 4.62 -3.55
C THR A 108 5.29 6.00 -4.21
N ASP A 109 4.54 6.97 -3.70
CA ASP A 109 4.70 8.40 -3.99
C ASP A 109 6.02 9.00 -3.45
N TYR A 110 6.72 8.32 -2.53
CA TYR A 110 8.03 8.73 -2.01
C TYR A 110 9.16 8.74 -3.05
N VAL A 111 8.90 8.28 -4.28
CA VAL A 111 9.80 8.47 -5.41
C VAL A 111 9.88 9.92 -5.88
N PHE A 112 8.96 10.78 -5.44
CA PHE A 112 8.89 12.21 -5.78
C PHE A 112 9.43 13.11 -4.65
N ASP A 113 9.78 14.36 -4.99
CA ASP A 113 10.30 15.35 -4.04
C ASP A 113 9.21 16.06 -3.21
N GLY A 114 7.95 15.88 -3.55
CA GLY A 114 6.83 16.49 -2.84
C GLY A 114 6.73 18.00 -2.93
N LYS A 115 7.22 18.62 -4.01
CA LYS A 115 7.15 20.09 -4.21
C LYS A 115 5.91 20.51 -4.99
N ARG A 116 5.43 19.70 -5.96
CA ARG A 116 4.43 20.09 -6.96
C ARG A 116 3.30 19.10 -7.17
N GLY A 117 3.16 18.09 -6.28
CA GLY A 117 2.08 17.10 -6.42
C GLY A 117 0.67 17.73 -6.45
N PRO A 118 -0.30 16.98 -6.98
CA PRO A 118 -0.23 15.56 -7.34
C PRO A 118 0.56 15.31 -8.65
N TYR A 119 1.35 14.23 -8.66
CA TYR A 119 2.24 13.85 -9.76
C TYR A 119 1.57 12.84 -10.70
N GLY A 120 1.89 12.95 -12.00
CA GLY A 120 1.56 11.95 -13.01
C GLY A 120 2.68 10.91 -13.20
N GLU A 121 2.39 9.83 -13.92
CA GLU A 121 3.33 8.72 -14.16
C GLU A 121 4.59 9.17 -14.92
N GLY A 122 4.45 10.18 -15.78
CA GLY A 122 5.56 10.75 -16.57
C GLY A 122 6.38 11.84 -15.88
N ASP A 123 6.01 12.23 -14.65
CA ASP A 123 6.74 13.28 -13.93
C ASP A 123 8.09 12.77 -13.43
N ALA A 124 9.09 13.69 -13.39
CA ALA A 124 10.43 13.38 -12.93
C ALA A 124 10.45 12.98 -11.45
N THR A 125 11.15 11.90 -11.15
CA THR A 125 11.32 11.36 -9.79
C THR A 125 12.54 11.94 -9.12
N HIS A 126 12.41 12.33 -7.83
CA HIS A 126 13.51 12.85 -6.99
C HIS A 126 13.24 12.42 -5.52
N PRO A 127 13.54 11.16 -5.16
CA PRO A 127 13.28 10.65 -3.82
C PRO A 127 14.12 11.36 -2.77
N LEU A 128 13.52 11.71 -1.63
CA LEU A 128 14.16 12.44 -0.53
C LEU A 128 14.72 11.53 0.57
N SER A 129 14.33 10.24 0.58
CA SER A 129 14.62 9.28 1.65
C SER A 129 15.20 7.99 1.10
N CYS A 130 15.91 7.23 1.94
CA CYS A 130 16.40 5.89 1.62
C CYS A 130 15.27 5.00 1.11
N TYR A 131 14.11 5.00 1.77
CA TYR A 131 12.93 4.25 1.32
C TYR A 131 12.53 4.59 -0.12
N GLY A 132 12.37 5.88 -0.43
CA GLY A 132 12.00 6.34 -1.78
C GLY A 132 13.03 5.96 -2.83
N GLN A 133 14.34 6.08 -2.50
CA GLN A 133 15.44 5.70 -3.39
C GLN A 133 15.41 4.20 -3.71
N LEU A 134 15.25 3.34 -2.69
CA LEU A 134 15.20 1.89 -2.88
C LEU A 134 13.96 1.45 -3.67
N LYS A 135 12.81 2.11 -3.47
CA LYS A 135 11.61 1.83 -4.26
C LYS A 135 11.80 2.24 -5.72
N LEU A 136 12.41 3.39 -5.98
CA LEU A 136 12.73 3.83 -7.34
C LEU A 136 13.76 2.90 -8.02
N GLU A 137 14.77 2.43 -7.27
CA GLU A 137 15.74 1.45 -7.77
C GLU A 137 15.06 0.16 -8.22
N SER A 138 14.13 -0.37 -7.39
CA SER A 138 13.37 -1.57 -7.76
C SER A 138 12.50 -1.36 -9.00
N GLU A 139 11.85 -0.20 -9.16
CA GLU A 139 11.12 0.13 -10.39
C GLU A 139 12.03 0.05 -11.63
N GLY A 140 13.26 0.58 -11.52
CA GLY A 140 14.25 0.56 -12.61
C GLY A 140 14.69 -0.86 -13.00
N ILE A 141 14.86 -1.76 -12.04
CA ILE A 141 15.17 -3.17 -12.26
C ILE A 141 14.01 -3.86 -12.98
N LEU A 142 12.80 -3.68 -12.45
CA LEU A 142 11.59 -4.36 -12.93
C LEU A 142 11.14 -3.89 -14.31
N LYS A 143 11.48 -2.66 -14.71
CA LYS A 143 11.14 -2.11 -16.05
C LYS A 143 11.64 -2.97 -17.21
N LYS A 144 12.60 -3.86 -16.97
CA LYS A 144 13.16 -4.77 -18.00
C LYS A 144 12.28 -5.99 -18.27
N MET A 145 11.32 -6.30 -17.37
CA MET A 145 10.39 -7.41 -17.53
C MET A 145 9.30 -7.07 -18.56
N GLU A 146 8.89 -8.05 -19.34
CA GLU A 146 7.79 -7.88 -20.30
C GLU A 146 6.42 -7.82 -19.62
N ARG A 147 6.16 -8.74 -18.64
CA ARG A 147 4.88 -8.83 -17.91
C ARG A 147 5.02 -8.26 -16.50
N VAL A 148 5.22 -6.94 -16.41
CA VAL A 148 5.29 -6.24 -15.12
C VAL A 148 4.31 -5.07 -15.08
N LEU A 149 3.63 -4.92 -13.93
CA LEU A 149 2.86 -3.74 -13.56
C LEU A 149 3.45 -3.16 -12.28
N VAL A 150 4.04 -1.98 -12.37
CA VAL A 150 4.46 -1.20 -11.21
C VAL A 150 3.32 -0.29 -10.80
N VAL A 151 2.93 -0.34 -9.54
CA VAL A 151 1.84 0.47 -8.98
C VAL A 151 2.38 1.38 -7.90
N ARG A 152 2.43 2.68 -8.13
CA ARG A 152 2.68 3.67 -7.09
C ARG A 152 1.40 3.98 -6.34
N THR A 153 1.46 3.92 -5.03
CA THR A 153 0.31 4.21 -4.15
C THR A 153 0.77 4.94 -2.89
N LEU A 154 -0.18 5.45 -2.10
CA LEU A 154 0.14 6.21 -0.89
C LEU A 154 -0.98 6.11 0.15
N TRP A 155 -0.63 6.39 1.41
CA TRP A 155 -1.52 6.61 2.55
C TRP A 155 -2.67 5.60 2.65
N LEU A 156 -2.31 4.32 2.60
CA LEU A 156 -3.29 3.23 2.68
C LEU A 156 -4.05 3.29 4.01
N TYR A 157 -5.36 3.27 3.94
CA TYR A 157 -6.23 3.23 5.11
C TYR A 157 -7.34 2.19 4.95
N GLY A 158 -7.92 1.82 6.07
CA GLY A 158 -9.01 0.85 6.14
C GLY A 158 -8.89 -0.01 7.39
N TYR A 159 -9.60 -1.14 7.39
CA TYR A 159 -9.55 -2.08 8.49
C TYR A 159 -9.39 -3.51 8.02
N VAL A 160 -8.43 -4.20 8.60
CA VAL A 160 -8.17 -5.64 8.45
C VAL A 160 -7.81 -6.19 9.82
N PRO A 161 -8.51 -7.22 10.32
CA PRO A 161 -8.17 -7.85 11.58
C PRO A 161 -6.72 -8.32 11.62
N GLN A 162 -6.06 -8.16 12.77
CA GLN A 162 -4.68 -8.59 12.98
C GLN A 162 -3.62 -7.93 12.06
N ALA A 163 -3.99 -7.01 11.18
CA ALA A 163 -3.03 -6.13 10.54
C ALA A 163 -2.58 -5.05 11.53
N GLY A 164 -1.37 -4.56 11.35
CA GLY A 164 -0.84 -3.47 12.19
C GLY A 164 -1.72 -2.21 12.14
N SER A 165 -1.49 -1.29 13.08
CA SER A 165 -2.18 0.01 13.09
C SER A 165 -1.84 0.80 11.82
N ASN A 166 -2.83 1.46 11.24
CA ASN A 166 -2.68 2.45 10.18
C ASN A 166 -3.19 3.81 10.68
N PHE A 167 -3.04 4.86 9.86
CA PHE A 167 -3.40 6.22 10.26
C PHE A 167 -4.84 6.34 10.75
N LEU A 168 -5.82 5.73 10.04
CA LEU A 168 -7.23 5.74 10.43
C LEU A 168 -7.45 5.11 11.81
N THR A 169 -6.93 3.90 12.03
CA THR A 169 -7.11 3.20 13.30
C THR A 169 -6.36 3.87 14.45
N TRP A 170 -5.24 4.54 14.16
CA TRP A 170 -4.52 5.36 15.13
C TRP A 170 -5.36 6.58 15.55
N VAL A 171 -5.95 7.31 14.61
CA VAL A 171 -6.84 8.46 14.90
C VAL A 171 -8.05 8.02 15.75
N LEU A 172 -8.75 6.98 15.30
CA LEU A 172 -9.95 6.48 16.02
C LEU A 172 -9.62 6.07 17.46
N ARG A 173 -8.55 5.30 17.65
CA ARG A 173 -8.15 4.85 19.01
C ARG A 173 -7.71 6.01 19.89
N GLY A 174 -6.93 6.94 19.37
CA GLY A 174 -6.46 8.09 20.11
C GLY A 174 -7.60 8.98 20.58
N LEU A 175 -8.50 9.35 19.68
CA LEU A 175 -9.66 10.19 20.00
C LEU A 175 -10.62 9.50 20.99
N PHE A 176 -10.89 8.20 20.78
CA PHE A 176 -11.74 7.43 21.69
C PHE A 176 -11.15 7.34 23.10
N SER A 177 -9.81 7.30 23.21
CA SER A 177 -9.11 7.28 24.49
C SER A 177 -8.91 8.68 25.11
N GLY A 178 -9.45 9.73 24.50
CA GLY A 178 -9.28 11.12 24.95
C GLY A 178 -7.83 11.64 24.85
N GLN A 179 -7.02 11.06 23.98
CA GLN A 179 -5.61 11.45 23.83
C GLN A 179 -5.47 12.55 22.77
N PRO A 180 -4.71 13.64 23.07
CA PRO A 180 -4.36 14.64 22.06
C PRO A 180 -3.57 14.00 20.91
N LEU A 181 -3.93 14.33 19.68
CA LEU A 181 -3.29 13.85 18.47
C LEU A 181 -2.60 15.00 17.74
N ARG A 182 -1.28 14.97 17.68
CA ARG A 182 -0.49 15.93 16.90
C ARG A 182 -0.36 15.41 15.48
N VAL A 183 -1.03 16.08 14.53
CA VAL A 183 -1.16 15.63 13.15
C VAL A 183 -0.57 16.65 12.18
N PHE A 184 0.24 16.18 11.22
CA PHE A 184 0.89 17.03 10.23
C PHE A 184 -0.13 17.76 9.34
N ALA A 185 -0.05 19.09 9.32
CA ALA A 185 -0.93 19.96 8.53
C ALA A 185 -0.30 20.38 7.19
N ASP A 186 0.97 20.05 6.96
CA ASP A 186 1.74 20.41 5.78
C ASP A 186 2.12 19.21 4.88
N GLN A 187 1.66 17.99 5.22
CA GLN A 187 1.78 16.82 4.35
C GLN A 187 0.49 16.63 3.56
N TRP A 188 0.57 16.72 2.23
CA TRP A 188 -0.52 16.57 1.28
C TRP A 188 -0.42 15.26 0.51
N GLY A 189 -1.54 14.59 0.27
CA GLY A 189 -1.60 13.33 -0.49
C GLY A 189 -3.03 12.88 -0.74
N ASN A 190 -3.17 11.73 -1.40
CA ASN A 190 -4.47 11.09 -1.66
C ASN A 190 -4.65 9.86 -0.78
N PRO A 191 -5.41 9.91 0.34
CA PRO A 191 -5.71 8.70 1.11
C PRO A 191 -6.33 7.62 0.23
N THR A 192 -5.76 6.43 0.26
CA THR A 192 -6.18 5.31 -0.61
C THR A 192 -6.85 4.21 0.22
N TYR A 193 -8.13 3.95 -0.07
CA TYR A 193 -8.85 2.87 0.60
C TYR A 193 -8.31 1.51 0.18
N ILE A 194 -7.85 0.73 1.16
CA ILE A 194 -7.10 -0.51 0.91
C ILE A 194 -7.86 -1.54 0.07
N ARG A 195 -9.21 -1.65 0.24
CA ARG A 195 -10.01 -2.59 -0.54
C ARG A 195 -10.25 -2.11 -1.98
N ASP A 196 -10.28 -0.79 -2.21
CA ASP A 196 -10.36 -0.23 -3.56
C ASP A 196 -9.07 -0.48 -4.33
N LEU A 197 -7.91 -0.25 -3.68
CA LEU A 197 -6.60 -0.65 -4.23
C LEU A 197 -6.57 -2.15 -4.57
N ALA A 198 -6.97 -3.01 -3.63
CA ALA A 198 -6.92 -4.46 -3.83
C ALA A 198 -7.78 -4.91 -5.03
N ARG A 199 -9.01 -4.38 -5.16
CA ARG A 199 -9.88 -4.66 -6.31
C ARG A 199 -9.32 -4.12 -7.63
N ALA A 200 -8.73 -2.91 -7.60
CA ALA A 200 -8.07 -2.36 -8.77
C ALA A 200 -6.92 -3.26 -9.26
N LEU A 201 -6.09 -3.77 -8.34
CA LEU A 201 -5.00 -4.69 -8.66
C LEU A 201 -5.51 -5.99 -9.33
N VAL A 202 -6.58 -6.59 -8.81
CA VAL A 202 -7.19 -7.81 -9.40
C VAL A 202 -7.74 -7.53 -10.78
N ALA A 203 -8.46 -6.42 -10.96
CA ALA A 203 -9.00 -6.03 -12.26
C ALA A 203 -7.89 -5.79 -13.30
N LEU A 204 -6.81 -5.11 -12.91
CA LEU A 204 -5.65 -4.87 -13.76
C LEU A 204 -4.90 -6.17 -14.13
N CYS A 205 -4.78 -7.13 -13.21
CA CYS A 205 -4.27 -8.46 -13.53
C CYS A 205 -5.16 -9.17 -14.56
N GLY A 206 -6.48 -9.10 -14.41
CA GLY A 206 -7.43 -9.69 -15.37
C GLY A 206 -7.40 -9.03 -16.76
N GLN A 207 -6.96 -7.78 -16.85
CA GLN A 207 -6.77 -7.04 -18.11
C GLN A 207 -5.36 -7.18 -18.69
N GLU A 208 -4.49 -7.97 -18.08
CA GLU A 208 -3.07 -8.10 -18.48
C GLU A 208 -2.35 -6.74 -18.51
N ALA A 209 -2.70 -5.82 -17.60
CA ALA A 209 -2.14 -4.48 -17.55
C ALA A 209 -0.64 -4.52 -17.25
N ARG A 210 0.13 -3.64 -17.91
CA ARG A 210 1.60 -3.59 -17.82
C ARG A 210 2.08 -2.14 -17.69
N GLY A 211 3.34 -1.99 -17.29
CA GLY A 211 4.00 -0.70 -17.21
C GLY A 211 3.87 -0.06 -15.83
N LEU A 212 3.61 1.24 -15.78
CA LEU A 212 3.53 2.03 -14.55
C LEU A 212 2.16 2.69 -14.44
N LEU A 213 1.49 2.49 -13.31
CA LEU A 213 0.23 3.15 -12.97
C LEU A 213 0.28 3.77 -11.58
N HIS A 214 -0.44 4.86 -11.40
CA HIS A 214 -0.71 5.45 -10.11
C HIS A 214 -2.08 5.01 -9.58
N ILE A 215 -2.14 4.52 -8.32
CA ILE A 215 -3.40 4.21 -7.63
C ILE A 215 -3.44 5.01 -6.33
N GLY A 216 -4.22 6.08 -6.34
CA GLY A 216 -4.50 6.96 -5.20
C GLY A 216 -5.98 7.17 -5.04
N GLY A 217 -6.45 7.63 -3.89
CA GLY A 217 -7.85 8.05 -3.72
C GLY A 217 -8.15 9.34 -4.50
N ALA A 218 -9.42 9.60 -4.81
CA ALA A 218 -9.82 10.79 -5.56
C ALA A 218 -9.71 12.11 -4.76
N THR A 219 -9.63 12.05 -3.43
CA THR A 219 -9.52 13.24 -2.58
C THR A 219 -8.07 13.59 -2.31
N PHE A 220 -7.65 14.82 -2.61
CA PHE A 220 -6.34 15.36 -2.26
C PHE A 220 -6.44 16.26 -1.05
N MET A 221 -5.77 15.89 0.06
CA MET A 221 -5.92 16.53 1.37
C MET A 221 -4.67 16.40 2.22
N THR A 222 -4.60 17.16 3.32
CA THR A 222 -3.56 17.01 4.33
C THR A 222 -3.86 15.85 5.30
N ARG A 223 -2.83 15.39 6.02
CA ARG A 223 -3.01 14.43 7.12
C ARG A 223 -3.94 14.98 8.21
N TRP A 224 -3.85 16.27 8.51
CA TRP A 224 -4.69 16.92 9.50
C TRP A 224 -6.17 16.97 9.07
N GLU A 225 -6.44 17.36 7.81
CA GLU A 225 -7.79 17.31 7.24
C GLU A 225 -8.33 15.88 7.25
N MET A 226 -7.51 14.89 6.88
CA MET A 226 -7.87 13.47 6.94
C MET A 226 -8.30 13.06 8.37
N ALA A 227 -7.55 13.45 9.41
CA ALA A 227 -7.89 13.14 10.79
C ALA A 227 -9.20 13.82 11.22
N ARG A 228 -9.42 15.07 10.83
CA ARG A 228 -10.65 15.81 11.13
C ARG A 228 -11.87 15.21 10.42
N GLU A 229 -11.73 14.79 9.18
CA GLU A 229 -12.82 14.14 8.45
C GLU A 229 -13.18 12.79 9.05
N ILE A 230 -12.18 12.01 9.53
CA ILE A 230 -12.42 10.79 10.31
C ILE A 230 -13.25 11.11 11.56
N ALA A 231 -12.83 12.10 12.36
CA ALA A 231 -13.55 12.48 13.57
C ALA A 231 -14.99 12.90 13.26
N CYS A 232 -15.18 13.78 12.28
CA CYS A 232 -16.50 14.23 11.83
C CYS A 232 -17.40 13.07 11.38
N PHE A 233 -16.89 12.18 10.54
CA PHE A 233 -17.62 11.04 10.00
C PHE A 233 -18.13 10.09 11.12
N PHE A 234 -17.29 9.82 12.11
CA PHE A 234 -17.65 8.94 13.23
C PHE A 234 -18.31 9.69 14.42
N GLY A 235 -18.56 10.99 14.28
CA GLY A 235 -19.24 11.80 15.32
C GLY A 235 -18.42 11.96 16.60
N ILE A 236 -17.09 11.99 16.47
CA ILE A 236 -16.16 12.19 17.57
C ILE A 236 -15.73 13.66 17.59
N ASP A 237 -15.57 14.23 18.79
CA ASP A 237 -15.05 15.59 18.91
C ASP A 237 -13.60 15.65 18.39
N GLY A 238 -13.39 16.51 17.38
CA GLY A 238 -12.09 16.75 16.77
C GLY A 238 -11.20 17.77 17.51
N ALA A 239 -11.63 18.30 18.65
CA ALA A 239 -10.89 19.31 19.43
C ALA A 239 -9.50 18.81 19.88
N LEU A 240 -9.33 17.50 20.02
CA LEU A 240 -8.05 16.86 20.37
C LEU A 240 -7.07 16.73 19.19
N ILE A 241 -7.44 17.13 17.97
CA ILE A 241 -6.58 17.03 16.78
C ILE A 241 -5.83 18.33 16.58
N GLU A 242 -4.59 18.36 17.02
CA GLU A 242 -3.72 19.54 16.93
C GLU A 242 -2.92 19.54 15.62
N PRO A 243 -3.01 20.61 14.80
CA PRO A 243 -2.18 20.73 13.60
C PRO A 243 -0.74 21.06 13.98
N VAL A 244 0.21 20.32 13.38
CA VAL A 244 1.64 20.59 13.58
C VAL A 244 2.38 20.56 12.24
N PRO A 245 3.43 21.37 12.04
CA PRO A 245 4.26 21.26 10.85
C PRO A 245 5.21 20.06 10.97
N THR A 246 5.50 19.40 9.84
CA THR A 246 6.40 18.22 9.79
C THR A 246 7.76 18.48 10.44
N ARG A 247 8.32 19.70 10.28
CA ARG A 247 9.58 20.09 10.89
C ARG A 247 9.61 19.98 12.42
N ALA A 248 8.44 20.03 13.07
CA ALA A 248 8.37 19.95 14.53
C ALA A 248 8.68 18.53 15.06
N ALA A 249 8.54 17.49 14.22
CA ALA A 249 8.73 16.10 14.64
C ALA A 249 10.18 15.61 14.55
N LYS A 250 11.10 16.38 13.93
CA LYS A 250 12.52 16.01 13.75
C LYS A 250 12.70 14.56 13.26
N LEU A 251 11.94 14.17 12.24
CA LEU A 251 11.93 12.81 11.70
C LEU A 251 13.30 12.45 11.11
N PRO A 252 13.80 11.22 11.29
CA PRO A 252 15.07 10.75 10.71
C PRO A 252 15.08 10.84 9.18
N ALA A 253 14.00 10.46 8.52
CA ALA A 253 13.86 10.52 7.07
C ALA A 253 13.11 11.78 6.63
N ALA A 254 13.53 12.39 5.53
CA ALA A 254 12.78 13.48 4.89
C ALA A 254 11.44 12.95 4.29
N ARG A 255 10.40 13.77 4.38
CA ARG A 255 9.06 13.45 3.86
C ARG A 255 8.71 14.40 2.70
N PRO A 256 8.17 13.88 1.59
CA PRO A 256 7.58 14.74 0.56
C PRO A 256 6.35 15.45 1.14
N LEU A 257 6.36 16.79 1.15
CA LEU A 257 5.30 17.56 1.81
C LEU A 257 4.05 17.68 0.94
N ARG A 258 4.21 17.92 -0.37
CA ARG A 258 3.10 18.00 -1.31
C ARG A 258 3.28 16.89 -2.35
N SER A 259 2.97 15.68 -1.93
CA SER A 259 3.01 14.50 -2.78
C SER A 259 1.67 14.30 -3.49
N GLY A 260 1.09 13.13 -3.45
CA GLY A 260 -0.15 12.80 -4.15
C GLY A 260 0.09 12.35 -5.58
N LEU A 261 -0.85 11.61 -6.10
CA LEU A 261 -0.76 10.94 -7.39
C LEU A 261 -1.98 11.29 -8.25
N ARG A 262 -1.78 11.66 -9.50
CA ARG A 262 -2.86 11.72 -10.50
C ARG A 262 -3.21 10.31 -10.91
N THR A 263 -4.49 10.08 -11.17
CA THR A 263 -5.07 8.75 -11.44
C THR A 263 -5.74 8.66 -12.80
N ASP A 264 -5.45 9.60 -13.71
CA ASP A 264 -6.07 9.66 -15.03
C ASP A 264 -5.88 8.36 -15.82
N ALA A 265 -4.67 7.78 -15.78
CA ALA A 265 -4.37 6.53 -16.46
C ALA A 265 -5.12 5.33 -15.84
N LEU A 266 -5.27 5.29 -14.51
CA LEU A 266 -6.06 4.29 -13.83
C LEU A 266 -7.55 4.38 -14.18
N GLU A 267 -8.10 5.61 -14.23
CA GLU A 267 -9.50 5.86 -14.59
C GLU A 267 -9.78 5.39 -16.03
N ALA A 268 -8.87 5.67 -16.94
CA ALA A 268 -8.96 5.19 -18.32
C ALA A 268 -8.90 3.64 -18.40
N ALA A 269 -8.02 3.01 -17.62
CA ALA A 269 -7.85 1.56 -17.61
C ALA A 269 -9.06 0.83 -17.00
N LEU A 270 -9.65 1.36 -15.93
CA LEU A 270 -10.73 0.69 -15.19
C LEU A 270 -12.13 1.17 -15.57
N GLY A 271 -12.27 2.25 -16.36
CA GLY A 271 -13.55 2.87 -16.69
C GLY A 271 -14.28 3.48 -15.49
N ARG A 272 -13.57 3.69 -14.37
CA ARG A 272 -14.11 4.31 -13.16
C ARG A 272 -13.04 5.09 -12.41
N ARG A 273 -13.43 6.15 -11.71
CA ARG A 273 -12.52 6.85 -10.81
C ARG A 273 -12.28 6.03 -9.52
N PRO A 274 -11.15 6.27 -8.83
CA PRO A 274 -10.95 5.80 -7.47
C PRO A 274 -12.01 6.35 -6.50
N LEU A 275 -12.20 5.68 -5.37
CA LEU A 275 -13.07 6.19 -4.32
C LEU A 275 -12.49 7.49 -3.72
N SER A 276 -13.36 8.46 -3.44
CA SER A 276 -13.05 9.59 -2.58
C SER A 276 -12.83 9.13 -1.14
N PHE A 277 -12.25 9.99 -0.31
CA PHE A 277 -12.04 9.65 1.10
C PHE A 277 -13.35 9.39 1.83
N ALA A 278 -14.38 10.22 1.59
CA ALA A 278 -15.72 10.06 2.18
C ALA A 278 -16.37 8.73 1.78
N GLU A 279 -16.34 8.36 0.48
CA GLU A 279 -16.85 7.07 0.00
C GLU A 279 -16.10 5.88 0.62
N GLY A 280 -14.78 6.00 0.77
CA GLY A 280 -13.97 4.98 1.44
C GLY A 280 -14.33 4.82 2.93
N LEU A 281 -14.64 5.91 3.65
CA LEU A 281 -15.14 5.84 5.03
C LEU A 281 -16.52 5.17 5.10
N GLN A 282 -17.43 5.45 4.14
CA GLN A 282 -18.71 4.77 4.05
C GLN A 282 -18.54 3.26 3.83
N CYS A 283 -17.68 2.86 2.91
CA CYS A 283 -17.33 1.45 2.67
C CYS A 283 -16.74 0.79 3.92
N LEU A 284 -15.90 1.51 4.65
CA LEU A 284 -15.32 1.03 5.90
C LEU A 284 -16.39 0.83 6.98
N ALA A 285 -17.27 1.81 7.17
CA ALA A 285 -18.34 1.74 8.16
C ALA A 285 -19.34 0.61 7.85
N ALA A 286 -19.50 0.25 6.58
CA ALA A 286 -20.31 -0.89 6.16
C ALA A 286 -19.60 -2.26 6.33
N ASN A 287 -18.27 -2.28 6.62
CA ASN A 287 -17.51 -3.52 6.76
C ASN A 287 -17.90 -4.28 8.05
N PRO A 288 -18.42 -5.51 7.97
CA PRO A 288 -18.85 -6.28 9.15
C PRO A 288 -17.71 -6.50 10.17
N LEU A 289 -16.49 -6.71 9.71
CA LEU A 289 -15.33 -6.92 10.58
C LEU A 289 -14.97 -5.64 11.34
N PHE A 290 -15.08 -4.48 10.68
CA PHE A 290 -14.88 -3.19 11.34
C PHE A 290 -15.96 -2.94 12.40
N ARG A 291 -17.23 -3.18 12.07
CA ARG A 291 -18.36 -3.03 13.02
C ARG A 291 -18.23 -3.94 14.24
N ARG A 292 -17.79 -5.18 14.03
CA ARG A 292 -17.57 -6.13 15.12
C ARG A 292 -16.48 -5.67 16.09
N ASP A 293 -15.35 -5.21 15.55
CA ASP A 293 -14.15 -4.89 16.34
C ASP A 293 -14.13 -3.42 16.83
N PHE A 294 -14.99 -2.58 16.26
CA PHE A 294 -15.23 -1.18 16.65
C PHE A 294 -16.72 -0.88 16.82
N PRO A 295 -17.44 -1.59 17.70
CA PRO A 295 -18.91 -1.44 17.84
C PRO A 295 -19.34 -0.03 18.23
N GLN A 296 -18.48 0.73 18.92
CA GLN A 296 -18.72 2.12 19.28
C GLN A 296 -18.81 3.07 18.08
N PHE A 297 -18.34 2.67 16.90
CA PHE A 297 -18.41 3.42 15.64
C PHE A 297 -19.36 2.79 14.61
N ALA A 298 -20.07 1.73 14.99
CA ALA A 298 -21.11 1.12 14.15
C ALA A 298 -22.39 1.96 14.24
N ARG A 299 -22.65 2.78 13.24
CA ARG A 299 -23.91 3.51 13.04
C ARG A 299 -24.77 2.84 11.99
#